data_c04673aefd490899a1715ca891417a1c
#
_entry.id   c04673aefd490899a1715ca891417a1c
#
_cell.length_a   1.000
_cell.length_b   1.000
_cell.length_c   1.000
_cell.angle_alpha   90.00
_cell.angle_beta   90.00
_cell.angle_gamma   90.00
#
_symmetry.space_group_name_H-M   'P 1'
#
loop_
_entity.id
_entity.type
_entity.pdbx_description
1 polymer ?
#
loop_
_entity_poly.entity_id
_entity_poly.type
_entity_poly.pdbx_seq_one_letter_code
_entity_poly.pdbx_strand_id
1 'polypeptide(L)'
;MKRRTLLQLAGAASLPGLTDLALAQEKYPSKAITWICPYAAGGNADIRSRQVAKVMSSLLGQPIIIDNKAGAGGNIGTEAIARGKPDGYTLGMGNLAPLSVNHALFKKLNFDPFNDITPIMLIEKGPLILMVRNDSPYKTLKDLVTAAKASPGKIIYASGGIGGSHHLSGSLFEHAVGVDMIHAPYKSGSAAATDLMGGQVDFMFEQMYAAMPSIKAGKLRALGITSKTRAALLPDLPTMTEQGFPTVEVLNWQGLVGPKGMPADLVKLLNAVGNKALQDPDLSQKITSQGNDVGGGTPEAFAALIKAEAPRWAKVVRDAKIEPE
;
A
#
# COMPACT_ATOMS: atom_id res chain seq x y z
N MET A 1 2.02 78.19 61.48
CA MET A 1 3.44 77.73 61.65
C MET A 1 3.46 76.24 61.82
N LYS A 2 4.38 75.55 61.04
CA LYS A 2 4.90 74.20 61.19
C LYS A 2 3.91 73.02 60.85
N ARG A 3 3.91 72.39 59.61
CA ARG A 3 4.86 71.43 59.00
C ARG A 3 5.15 70.20 59.84
N ARG A 4 4.93 69.04 59.18
CA ARG A 4 5.41 67.67 59.44
C ARG A 4 4.47 66.90 60.36
N THR A 5 3.88 65.79 59.90
CA THR A 5 4.50 64.59 59.49
C THR A 5 3.44 63.70 58.71
N LEU A 6 3.69 63.55 57.49
CA LEU A 6 3.09 62.48 56.66
C LEU A 6 4.22 61.53 56.27
N LEU A 7 4.29 60.40 56.81
CA LEU A 7 5.06 59.28 56.20
C LEU A 7 4.62 57.93 56.77
N GLN A 8 4.42 57.00 55.85
CA GLN A 8 4.47 55.56 56.04
C GLN A 8 3.19 54.87 56.37
N LEU A 9 2.51 54.47 55.28
CA LEU A 9 1.86 53.19 55.15
C LEU A 9 1.94 52.75 53.68
N ALA A 10 3.12 52.26 53.30
CA ALA A 10 3.29 51.44 52.09
C ALA A 10 2.74 50.08 52.38
N GLY A 11 1.47 49.86 52.08
CA GLY A 11 0.88 48.53 52.06
C GLY A 11 1.44 47.72 50.89
N ALA A 12 2.14 46.65 51.20
CA ALA A 12 2.56 45.63 50.25
C ALA A 12 1.34 45.01 49.58
N ALA A 13 1.01 45.45 48.38
CA ALA A 13 0.14 44.72 47.49
C ALA A 13 0.88 43.51 47.00
N SER A 14 0.75 42.38 47.68
CA SER A 14 1.08 41.05 47.18
C SER A 14 0.22 40.80 45.96
N LEU A 15 0.80 40.84 44.77
CA LEU A 15 0.23 40.34 43.55
C LEU A 15 -0.07 38.83 43.75
N PRO A 16 -1.36 38.41 43.68
CA PRO A 16 -1.64 36.99 43.66
C PRO A 16 -1.10 36.40 42.36
N GLY A 17 -0.35 35.35 42.54
CA GLY A 17 0.31 34.48 41.60
C GLY A 17 -0.14 34.58 40.15
N LEU A 18 0.83 34.75 39.29
CA LEU A 18 0.84 34.18 37.96
C LEU A 18 0.69 32.67 38.15
N THR A 19 -0.59 32.22 38.26
CA THR A 19 -0.89 30.83 38.09
C THR A 19 -0.38 30.44 36.70
N ASP A 20 0.63 29.58 36.68
CA ASP A 20 1.02 28.82 35.53
C ASP A 20 -0.26 28.35 34.83
N LEU A 21 -0.63 29.03 33.76
CA LEU A 21 -1.43 28.43 32.70
C LEU A 21 -0.54 27.37 32.06
N ALA A 22 -0.35 26.27 32.78
CA ALA A 22 0.04 25.04 32.15
C ALA A 22 -1.04 24.79 31.07
N LEU A 23 -0.73 25.20 29.84
CA LEU A 23 -1.45 24.79 28.66
C LEU A 23 -1.49 23.28 28.77
N ALA A 24 -2.59 22.74 29.27
CA ALA A 24 -2.83 21.31 29.25
C ALA A 24 -2.70 20.91 27.78
N GLN A 25 -1.57 20.32 27.45
CA GLN A 25 -1.30 19.84 26.11
C GLN A 25 -2.45 18.87 25.80
N GLU A 26 -3.39 19.30 24.94
CA GLU A 26 -4.55 18.49 24.61
C GLU A 26 -4.06 17.11 24.23
N LYS A 27 -4.59 16.11 24.95
CA LYS A 27 -4.17 14.71 24.75
C LYS A 27 -4.51 14.31 23.32
N TYR A 28 -3.49 14.02 22.52
CA TYR A 28 -3.69 13.51 21.15
C TYR A 28 -4.33 12.10 21.17
N PRO A 29 -5.31 11.83 20.30
CA PRO A 29 -6.06 12.79 19.47
C PRO A 29 -7.21 13.44 20.25
N SER A 30 -7.45 14.76 20.04
CA SER A 30 -8.58 15.51 20.61
C SER A 30 -9.74 15.70 19.62
N LYS A 31 -9.53 15.35 18.34
CA LYS A 31 -10.51 15.48 17.25
C LYS A 31 -10.36 14.35 16.22
N ALA A 32 -11.28 14.29 15.27
CA ALA A 32 -11.23 13.30 14.18
C ALA A 32 -9.93 13.37 13.37
N ILE A 33 -9.44 12.20 12.98
CA ILE A 33 -8.25 12.01 12.12
C ILE A 33 -8.74 11.76 10.70
N THR A 34 -8.12 12.39 9.71
CA THR A 34 -8.33 12.10 8.29
C THR A 34 -7.32 11.06 7.82
N TRP A 35 -7.81 9.96 7.24
CA TRP A 35 -7.00 8.95 6.58
C TRP A 35 -7.20 9.03 5.07
N ILE A 36 -6.20 9.52 4.34
CA ILE A 36 -6.24 9.60 2.88
C ILE A 36 -5.97 8.22 2.29
N CYS A 37 -6.92 7.74 1.48
CA CYS A 37 -6.74 6.54 0.66
C CYS A 37 -6.46 6.97 -0.79
N PRO A 38 -5.29 6.65 -1.38
CA PRO A 38 -4.91 7.12 -2.73
C PRO A 38 -5.60 6.36 -3.87
N TYR A 39 -6.68 5.66 -3.58
CA TYR A 39 -7.44 4.85 -4.54
C TYR A 39 -8.94 5.05 -4.37
N ALA A 40 -9.69 4.63 -5.39
CA ALA A 40 -11.15 4.75 -5.41
C ALA A 40 -11.81 3.93 -4.28
N ALA A 41 -12.96 4.42 -3.83
CA ALA A 41 -13.79 3.73 -2.85
C ALA A 41 -14.22 2.34 -3.36
N GLY A 42 -14.30 1.37 -2.44
CA GLY A 42 -14.64 -0.04 -2.75
C GLY A 42 -13.48 -0.88 -3.27
N GLY A 43 -12.32 -0.29 -3.56
CA GLY A 43 -11.09 -1.03 -3.87
C GLY A 43 -10.44 -1.64 -2.62
N ASN A 44 -9.46 -2.54 -2.82
CA ASN A 44 -8.79 -3.20 -1.70
C ASN A 44 -8.19 -2.22 -0.69
N ALA A 45 -7.50 -1.19 -1.17
CA ALA A 45 -6.88 -0.18 -0.30
C ALA A 45 -7.93 0.58 0.54
N ASP A 46 -9.09 0.90 -0.04
CA ASP A 46 -10.19 1.54 0.69
C ASP A 46 -10.80 0.61 1.74
N ILE A 47 -11.11 -0.63 1.34
CA ILE A 47 -11.66 -1.63 2.27
C ILE A 47 -10.70 -1.85 3.43
N ARG A 48 -9.40 -2.02 3.15
CA ARG A 48 -8.38 -2.21 4.18
C ARG A 48 -8.21 -0.98 5.06
N SER A 49 -8.18 0.23 4.48
CA SER A 49 -8.15 1.48 5.24
C SER A 49 -9.31 1.55 6.24
N ARG A 50 -10.55 1.24 5.82
CA ARG A 50 -11.74 1.26 6.69
C ARG A 50 -11.66 0.22 7.80
N GLN A 51 -11.17 -0.98 7.50
CA GLN A 51 -11.04 -2.06 8.48
C GLN A 51 -10.02 -1.69 9.58
N VAL A 52 -8.85 -1.21 9.20
CA VAL A 52 -7.80 -0.79 10.14
C VAL A 52 -8.24 0.45 10.92
N ALA A 53 -8.80 1.46 10.23
CA ALA A 53 -9.29 2.69 10.83
C ALA A 53 -10.38 2.43 11.89
N LYS A 54 -11.27 1.47 11.66
CA LYS A 54 -12.30 1.07 12.63
C LYS A 54 -11.69 0.63 13.96
N VAL A 55 -10.69 -0.25 13.91
CA VAL A 55 -10.04 -0.75 15.13
C VAL A 55 -9.19 0.33 15.79
N MET A 56 -8.41 1.08 15.01
CA MET A 56 -7.60 2.19 15.52
C MET A 56 -8.47 3.30 16.13
N SER A 57 -9.64 3.62 15.55
CA SER A 57 -10.59 4.59 16.11
C SER A 57 -11.03 4.20 17.52
N SER A 58 -11.35 2.91 17.72
CA SER A 58 -11.74 2.40 19.05
C SER A 58 -10.60 2.51 20.05
N LEU A 59 -9.36 2.26 19.63
CA LEU A 59 -8.17 2.34 20.49
C LEU A 59 -7.78 3.79 20.84
N LEU A 60 -7.96 4.72 19.89
CA LEU A 60 -7.62 6.13 20.05
C LEU A 60 -8.74 6.94 20.70
N GLY A 61 -9.98 6.44 20.72
CA GLY A 61 -11.14 7.15 21.24
C GLY A 61 -11.62 8.31 20.36
N GLN A 62 -11.13 8.41 19.12
CA GLN A 62 -11.53 9.44 18.15
C GLN A 62 -11.79 8.79 16.77
N PRO A 63 -12.76 9.30 16.00
CA PRO A 63 -13.06 8.76 14.68
C PRO A 63 -11.92 8.97 13.70
N ILE A 64 -11.68 7.97 12.84
CA ILE A 64 -10.80 8.07 11.69
C ILE A 64 -11.67 8.03 10.43
N ILE A 65 -11.62 9.12 9.65
CA ILE A 65 -12.46 9.33 8.47
C ILE A 65 -11.64 9.05 7.21
N ILE A 66 -12.13 8.16 6.35
CA ILE A 66 -11.45 7.81 5.10
C ILE A 66 -11.81 8.84 4.01
N ASP A 67 -10.79 9.47 3.43
CA ASP A 67 -10.89 10.40 2.30
C ASP A 67 -10.23 9.76 1.07
N ASN A 68 -11.02 9.37 0.07
CA ASN A 68 -10.53 8.73 -1.15
C ASN A 68 -10.08 9.77 -2.17
N LYS A 69 -8.78 9.80 -2.48
CA LYS A 69 -8.15 10.69 -3.48
C LYS A 69 -7.45 9.85 -4.54
N ALA A 70 -8.23 9.30 -5.46
CA ALA A 70 -7.74 8.42 -6.52
C ALA A 70 -7.11 9.19 -7.69
N GLY A 71 -6.19 8.56 -8.40
CA GLY A 71 -5.64 9.01 -9.68
C GLY A 71 -4.12 8.90 -9.78
N ALA A 72 -3.62 8.93 -11.02
CA ALA A 72 -2.20 8.85 -11.37
C ALA A 72 -1.44 7.73 -10.60
N GLY A 73 -1.96 6.49 -10.62
CA GLY A 73 -1.31 5.36 -9.93
C GLY A 73 -1.19 5.52 -8.42
N GLY A 74 -2.03 6.34 -7.78
CA GLY A 74 -1.99 6.68 -6.36
C GLY A 74 -1.20 7.96 -6.02
N ASN A 75 -0.58 8.60 -7.00
CA ASN A 75 0.25 9.79 -6.77
C ASN A 75 -0.56 10.96 -6.21
N ILE A 76 -1.82 11.19 -6.67
CA ILE A 76 -2.66 12.30 -6.19
C ILE A 76 -2.92 12.20 -4.70
N GLY A 77 -3.33 11.03 -4.22
CA GLY A 77 -3.58 10.82 -2.79
C GLY A 77 -2.29 10.86 -1.97
N THR A 78 -1.19 10.30 -2.48
CA THR A 78 0.10 10.30 -1.79
C THR A 78 0.68 11.73 -1.70
N GLU A 79 0.54 12.56 -2.74
CA GLU A 79 0.87 13.98 -2.68
C GLU A 79 0.05 14.72 -1.61
N ALA A 80 -1.25 14.41 -1.52
CA ALA A 80 -2.10 15.01 -0.49
C ALA A 80 -1.69 14.61 0.93
N ILE A 81 -1.19 13.37 1.13
CA ILE A 81 -0.58 12.95 2.40
C ILE A 81 0.69 13.75 2.67
N ALA A 82 1.62 13.81 1.69
CA ALA A 82 2.90 14.50 1.81
C ALA A 82 2.76 15.99 2.20
N ARG A 83 1.69 16.64 1.68
CA ARG A 83 1.37 18.06 1.97
C ARG A 83 0.57 18.27 3.26
N GLY A 84 0.23 17.19 3.97
CA GLY A 84 -0.49 17.26 5.24
C GLY A 84 0.33 17.94 6.35
N LYS A 85 -0.35 18.40 7.41
CA LYS A 85 0.34 18.85 8.61
C LYS A 85 0.89 17.66 9.39
N PRO A 86 2.11 17.74 9.94
CA PRO A 86 2.75 16.63 10.67
C PRO A 86 2.26 16.48 12.11
N ASP A 87 1.01 16.84 12.37
CA ASP A 87 0.37 16.85 13.68
C ASP A 87 -0.43 15.56 14.02
N GLY A 88 -0.40 14.57 13.12
CA GLY A 88 -1.08 13.29 13.28
C GLY A 88 -2.54 13.29 12.88
N TYR A 89 -3.13 14.41 12.49
CA TYR A 89 -4.52 14.48 12.03
C TYR A 89 -4.67 14.25 10.52
N THR A 90 -3.57 14.14 9.79
CA THR A 90 -3.51 13.67 8.42
C THR A 90 -2.64 12.42 8.36
N LEU A 91 -3.24 11.28 8.12
CA LEU A 91 -2.60 10.00 7.89
C LEU A 91 -2.98 9.47 6.51
N GLY A 92 -2.38 8.38 6.06
CA GLY A 92 -2.78 7.80 4.79
C GLY A 92 -2.32 6.37 4.56
N MET A 93 -2.87 5.78 3.50
CA MET A 93 -2.46 4.47 3.00
C MET A 93 -1.27 4.63 2.06
N GLY A 94 -0.11 4.16 2.49
CA GLY A 94 1.06 3.98 1.63
C GLY A 94 0.99 2.66 0.88
N ASN A 95 1.41 2.66 -0.40
CA ASN A 95 1.39 1.47 -1.25
C ASN A 95 2.68 1.32 -2.03
N LEU A 96 2.93 0.11 -2.54
CA LEU A 96 4.07 -0.24 -3.38
C LEU A 96 4.26 0.75 -4.54
N ALA A 97 3.20 1.02 -5.32
CA ALA A 97 3.30 1.84 -6.52
C ALA A 97 3.79 3.27 -6.22
N PRO A 98 3.08 4.12 -5.43
CA PRO A 98 3.50 5.50 -5.23
C PRO A 98 4.77 5.64 -4.39
N LEU A 99 5.11 4.67 -3.54
CA LEU A 99 6.25 4.80 -2.61
C LEU A 99 7.53 4.13 -3.11
N SER A 100 7.45 3.18 -4.06
CA SER A 100 8.66 2.46 -4.51
C SER A 100 8.78 2.27 -6.02
N VAL A 101 7.71 2.49 -6.80
CA VAL A 101 7.70 2.24 -8.24
C VAL A 101 7.61 3.54 -9.05
N ASN A 102 6.69 4.41 -8.68
CA ASN A 102 6.29 5.54 -9.51
C ASN A 102 7.39 6.58 -9.74
N HIS A 103 8.42 6.64 -8.88
CA HIS A 103 9.59 7.48 -9.11
C HIS A 103 10.36 7.09 -10.39
N ALA A 104 10.21 5.85 -10.88
CA ALA A 104 10.79 5.39 -12.13
C ALA A 104 9.81 5.42 -13.31
N LEU A 105 8.49 5.51 -13.04
CA LEU A 105 7.43 5.46 -14.05
C LEU A 105 6.89 6.83 -14.46
N PHE A 106 7.09 7.86 -13.66
CA PHE A 106 6.59 9.20 -13.93
C PHE A 106 7.75 10.16 -14.13
N LYS A 107 7.72 10.92 -15.22
CA LYS A 107 8.72 11.98 -15.51
C LYS A 107 8.77 13.03 -14.42
N LYS A 108 7.64 13.25 -13.73
CA LYS A 108 7.52 14.23 -12.66
C LYS A 108 6.59 13.73 -11.58
N LEU A 109 7.10 13.64 -10.35
CA LEU A 109 6.29 13.52 -9.14
C LEU A 109 6.27 14.86 -8.41
N ASN A 110 5.12 15.22 -7.84
CA ASN A 110 4.98 16.45 -7.03
C ASN A 110 5.34 16.22 -5.56
N PHE A 111 5.88 15.09 -5.21
CA PHE A 111 6.37 14.70 -3.89
C PHE A 111 7.57 13.76 -4.04
N ASP A 112 8.42 13.74 -3.03
CA ASP A 112 9.52 12.77 -2.91
C ASP A 112 9.05 11.61 -2.00
N PRO A 113 8.88 10.38 -2.54
CA PRO A 113 8.39 9.24 -1.74
C PRO A 113 9.31 8.87 -0.58
N PHE A 114 10.59 9.26 -0.63
CA PHE A 114 11.60 8.90 0.37
C PHE A 114 11.82 10.00 1.43
N ASN A 115 11.49 11.25 1.09
CA ASN A 115 11.76 12.41 1.93
C ASN A 115 10.52 13.16 2.41
N ASP A 116 9.37 13.03 1.73
CA ASP A 116 8.15 13.77 2.08
C ASP A 116 7.08 12.91 2.80
N ILE A 117 7.38 11.63 3.00
CA ILE A 117 6.50 10.67 3.67
C ILE A 117 7.19 10.11 4.91
N THR A 118 6.45 10.02 6.01
CA THR A 118 6.87 9.34 7.24
C THR A 118 6.22 7.95 7.27
N PRO A 119 6.98 6.86 7.08
CA PRO A 119 6.48 5.50 7.29
C PRO A 119 6.13 5.29 8.76
N ILE A 120 4.99 4.66 9.05
CA ILE A 120 4.54 4.37 10.42
C ILE A 120 4.55 2.87 10.67
N MET A 121 3.92 2.06 9.80
CA MET A 121 3.96 0.61 9.90
C MET A 121 3.49 -0.06 8.61
N LEU A 122 3.94 -1.27 8.36
CA LEU A 122 3.37 -2.16 7.36
C LEU A 122 2.02 -2.67 7.86
N ILE A 123 0.96 -2.64 7.03
CA ILE A 123 -0.35 -3.18 7.37
C ILE A 123 -0.47 -4.62 6.88
N GLU A 124 -0.15 -4.86 5.63
CA GLU A 124 -0.20 -6.17 5.01
C GLU A 124 0.73 -6.26 3.80
N LYS A 125 1.05 -7.48 3.42
CA LYS A 125 1.67 -7.81 2.13
C LYS A 125 1.08 -9.11 1.61
N GLY A 126 0.98 -9.24 0.29
CA GLY A 126 0.44 -10.44 -0.31
C GLY A 126 0.92 -10.68 -1.73
N PRO A 127 0.93 -11.94 -2.16
CA PRO A 127 1.37 -12.33 -3.48
C PRO A 127 0.32 -12.07 -4.54
N LEU A 128 0.77 -12.15 -5.79
CA LEU A 128 -0.10 -12.24 -6.94
C LEU A 128 -0.13 -13.69 -7.45
N ILE A 129 -1.22 -14.03 -8.12
CA ILE A 129 -1.41 -15.31 -8.80
C ILE A 129 -1.39 -15.07 -10.30
N LEU A 130 -0.55 -15.79 -11.04
CA LEU A 130 -0.66 -15.90 -12.48
C LEU A 130 -1.84 -16.80 -12.79
N MET A 131 -2.79 -16.28 -13.53
CA MET A 131 -4.01 -17.03 -13.90
C MET A 131 -4.33 -16.90 -15.38
N VAL A 132 -4.99 -17.93 -15.89
CA VAL A 132 -5.51 -18.07 -17.25
C VAL A 132 -6.99 -18.44 -17.20
N ARG A 133 -7.70 -18.34 -18.33
CA ARG A 133 -9.05 -18.88 -18.46
C ARG A 133 -9.04 -20.41 -18.23
N ASN A 134 -10.03 -20.95 -17.56
CA ASN A 134 -10.02 -22.36 -17.15
C ASN A 134 -10.05 -23.34 -18.34
N ASP A 135 -10.72 -22.99 -19.43
CA ASP A 135 -10.77 -23.77 -20.67
C ASP A 135 -9.65 -23.44 -21.68
N SER A 136 -8.74 -22.52 -21.32
CA SER A 136 -7.53 -22.18 -22.07
C SER A 136 -6.70 -23.45 -22.38
N PRO A 137 -5.96 -23.49 -23.50
CA PRO A 137 -5.01 -24.56 -23.79
C PRO A 137 -3.87 -24.64 -22.75
N TYR A 138 -3.62 -23.58 -22.01
CA TYR A 138 -2.55 -23.51 -21.01
C TYR A 138 -3.02 -24.15 -19.69
N LYS A 139 -2.72 -25.43 -19.48
CA LYS A 139 -3.08 -26.16 -18.25
C LYS A 139 -2.04 -26.01 -17.16
N THR A 140 -0.80 -25.73 -17.55
CA THR A 140 0.36 -25.50 -16.68
C THR A 140 1.11 -24.22 -17.09
N LEU A 141 1.96 -23.71 -16.21
CA LEU A 141 2.86 -22.60 -16.55
C LEU A 141 3.78 -22.98 -17.72
N LYS A 142 4.21 -24.23 -17.77
CA LYS A 142 5.05 -24.76 -18.87
C LYS A 142 4.34 -24.65 -20.22
N ASP A 143 3.04 -24.92 -20.29
CA ASP A 143 2.27 -24.80 -21.55
C ASP A 143 2.27 -23.35 -22.04
N LEU A 144 1.99 -22.41 -21.13
CA LEU A 144 2.00 -20.97 -21.44
C LEU A 144 3.39 -20.51 -21.94
N VAL A 145 4.45 -20.91 -21.24
CA VAL A 145 5.84 -20.61 -21.64
C VAL A 145 6.20 -21.20 -22.98
N THR A 146 5.77 -22.45 -23.23
CA THR A 146 6.02 -23.13 -24.52
C THR A 146 5.32 -22.40 -25.65
N ALA A 147 4.06 -22.02 -25.47
CA ALA A 147 3.29 -21.25 -26.46
C ALA A 147 3.92 -19.87 -26.71
N ALA A 148 4.36 -19.18 -25.67
CA ALA A 148 5.02 -17.88 -25.80
C ALA A 148 6.31 -17.99 -26.61
N LYS A 149 7.13 -19.00 -26.36
CA LYS A 149 8.37 -19.27 -27.11
C LYS A 149 8.12 -19.69 -28.56
N ALA A 150 7.05 -20.42 -28.82
CA ALA A 150 6.68 -20.84 -30.19
C ALA A 150 6.13 -19.69 -31.03
N SER A 151 5.58 -18.64 -30.40
CA SER A 151 4.96 -17.52 -31.09
C SER A 151 5.27 -16.18 -30.37
N PRO A 152 6.52 -15.68 -30.44
CA PRO A 152 6.91 -14.43 -29.83
C PRO A 152 6.00 -13.25 -30.29
N GLY A 153 5.62 -12.37 -29.36
CA GLY A 153 4.75 -11.22 -29.63
C GLY A 153 3.28 -11.59 -29.90
N LYS A 154 2.82 -12.80 -29.56
CA LYS A 154 1.42 -13.19 -29.74
C LYS A 154 0.66 -13.37 -28.42
N ILE A 155 1.35 -13.75 -27.34
CA ILE A 155 0.74 -13.90 -26.02
C ILE A 155 0.41 -12.52 -25.45
N ILE A 156 -0.83 -12.36 -25.00
CA ILE A 156 -1.34 -11.10 -24.45
C ILE A 156 -1.55 -11.23 -22.95
N TYR A 157 -0.95 -10.34 -22.17
CA TYR A 157 -1.23 -10.27 -20.74
C TYR A 157 -1.94 -8.98 -20.35
N ALA A 158 -2.91 -9.11 -19.45
CA ALA A 158 -3.71 -8.00 -18.98
C ALA A 158 -3.21 -7.43 -17.65
N SER A 159 -3.45 -6.15 -17.42
CA SER A 159 -3.23 -5.51 -16.12
C SER A 159 -4.34 -4.51 -15.79
N GLY A 160 -4.44 -4.13 -14.51
CA GLY A 160 -5.33 -3.05 -14.07
C GLY A 160 -4.77 -1.64 -14.29
N GLY A 161 -3.79 -1.50 -15.20
CA GLY A 161 -3.16 -0.23 -15.56
C GLY A 161 -1.64 -0.31 -15.58
N ILE A 162 -1.03 0.67 -16.24
CA ILE A 162 0.43 0.79 -16.38
C ILE A 162 1.05 1.03 -14.99
N GLY A 163 2.20 0.39 -14.72
CA GLY A 163 2.98 0.57 -13.49
C GLY A 163 2.41 -0.09 -12.24
N GLY A 164 1.19 -0.63 -12.27
CA GLY A 164 0.65 -1.40 -11.16
C GLY A 164 1.32 -2.77 -11.01
N SER A 165 1.12 -3.42 -9.85
CA SER A 165 1.71 -4.73 -9.54
C SER A 165 1.38 -5.80 -10.59
N HIS A 166 0.20 -5.76 -11.20
CA HIS A 166 -0.21 -6.66 -12.28
C HIS A 166 0.69 -6.51 -13.52
N HIS A 167 0.89 -5.27 -13.99
CA HIS A 167 1.75 -4.95 -15.12
C HIS A 167 3.20 -5.35 -14.85
N LEU A 168 3.73 -4.94 -13.70
CA LEU A 168 5.12 -5.22 -13.31
C LEU A 168 5.40 -6.73 -13.19
N SER A 169 4.44 -7.50 -12.68
CA SER A 169 4.55 -8.97 -12.63
C SER A 169 4.55 -9.58 -14.03
N GLY A 170 3.71 -9.06 -14.94
CA GLY A 170 3.69 -9.47 -16.34
C GLY A 170 5.02 -9.19 -17.04
N SER A 171 5.55 -7.96 -16.89
CA SER A 171 6.85 -7.57 -17.45
C SER A 171 8.02 -8.37 -16.89
N LEU A 172 8.02 -8.66 -15.58
CA LEU A 172 9.03 -9.56 -14.99
C LEU A 172 8.95 -10.97 -15.58
N PHE A 173 7.74 -11.48 -15.77
CA PHE A 173 7.54 -12.81 -16.36
C PHE A 173 7.96 -12.84 -17.84
N GLU A 174 7.53 -11.86 -18.63
CA GLU A 174 7.98 -11.68 -20.02
C GLU A 174 9.50 -11.69 -20.15
N HIS A 175 10.17 -10.87 -19.34
CA HIS A 175 11.63 -10.80 -19.30
C HIS A 175 12.27 -12.13 -18.86
N ALA A 176 11.70 -12.80 -17.87
CA ALA A 176 12.20 -14.09 -17.36
C ALA A 176 12.00 -15.24 -18.35
N VAL A 177 10.97 -15.20 -19.18
CA VAL A 177 10.75 -16.15 -20.29
C VAL A 177 11.68 -15.86 -21.46
N GLY A 178 12.06 -14.61 -21.64
CA GLY A 178 12.98 -14.15 -22.69
C GLY A 178 12.34 -14.05 -24.07
N VAL A 179 11.04 -13.72 -24.13
CA VAL A 179 10.30 -13.49 -25.39
C VAL A 179 9.35 -12.31 -25.23
N ASP A 180 9.09 -11.59 -26.32
CA ASP A 180 8.16 -10.47 -26.32
C ASP A 180 6.71 -10.96 -26.14
N MET A 181 5.94 -10.24 -25.32
CA MET A 181 4.52 -10.44 -25.09
C MET A 181 3.80 -9.10 -25.27
N ILE A 182 2.48 -9.11 -25.45
CA ILE A 182 1.68 -7.90 -25.61
C ILE A 182 1.06 -7.53 -24.27
N HIS A 183 1.33 -6.32 -23.77
CA HIS A 183 0.65 -5.80 -22.61
C HIS A 183 -0.67 -5.12 -22.99
N ALA A 184 -1.77 -5.54 -22.38
CA ALA A 184 -3.10 -4.92 -22.49
C ALA A 184 -3.48 -4.24 -21.17
N PRO A 185 -3.33 -2.90 -21.05
CA PRO A 185 -3.72 -2.17 -19.85
C PRO A 185 -5.23 -1.88 -19.83
N TYR A 186 -5.86 -2.15 -18.67
CA TYR A 186 -7.26 -1.85 -18.38
C TYR A 186 -7.37 -0.78 -17.29
N LYS A 187 -8.55 -0.20 -17.11
CA LYS A 187 -8.82 0.79 -16.04
C LYS A 187 -8.87 0.18 -14.63
N SER A 188 -8.99 -1.15 -14.52
CA SER A 188 -9.00 -1.88 -13.24
C SER A 188 -8.67 -3.35 -13.44
N GLY A 189 -8.22 -4.03 -12.36
CA GLY A 189 -8.01 -5.48 -12.36
C GLY A 189 -9.28 -6.27 -12.66
N SER A 190 -10.44 -5.80 -12.18
CA SER A 190 -11.73 -6.45 -12.45
C SER A 190 -12.12 -6.40 -13.93
N ALA A 191 -11.86 -5.30 -14.63
CA ALA A 191 -12.09 -5.21 -16.08
C ALA A 191 -11.15 -6.16 -16.83
N ALA A 192 -9.87 -6.19 -16.46
CA ALA A 192 -8.89 -7.13 -17.01
C ALA A 192 -9.31 -8.60 -16.80
N ALA A 193 -9.76 -8.96 -15.59
CA ALA A 193 -10.23 -10.29 -15.27
C ALA A 193 -11.48 -10.69 -16.07
N THR A 194 -12.38 -9.75 -16.36
CA THR A 194 -13.54 -9.98 -17.21
C THR A 194 -13.13 -10.36 -18.63
N ASP A 195 -12.19 -9.64 -19.22
CA ASP A 195 -11.69 -9.92 -20.57
C ASP A 195 -10.83 -11.18 -20.62
N LEU A 196 -10.12 -11.51 -19.53
CA LEU A 196 -9.46 -12.81 -19.40
C LEU A 196 -10.48 -13.96 -19.41
N MET A 197 -11.57 -13.85 -18.65
CA MET A 197 -12.66 -14.84 -18.68
C MET A 197 -13.35 -14.90 -20.04
N GLY A 198 -13.43 -13.80 -20.76
CA GLY A 198 -13.93 -13.69 -22.11
C GLY A 198 -12.98 -14.21 -23.20
N GLY A 199 -11.72 -14.53 -22.87
CA GLY A 199 -10.70 -15.01 -23.80
C GLY A 199 -10.14 -13.94 -24.73
N GLN A 200 -10.25 -12.66 -24.38
CA GLN A 200 -9.67 -11.54 -25.12
C GLN A 200 -8.17 -11.38 -24.84
N VAL A 201 -7.69 -11.93 -23.74
CA VAL A 201 -6.30 -11.98 -23.32
C VAL A 201 -5.95 -13.37 -22.81
N ASP A 202 -4.66 -13.71 -22.78
CA ASP A 202 -4.19 -15.06 -22.48
C ASP A 202 -3.99 -15.29 -20.97
N PHE A 203 -3.40 -14.32 -20.28
CA PHE A 203 -3.15 -14.42 -18.84
C PHE A 203 -3.15 -13.06 -18.17
N MET A 204 -3.21 -13.07 -16.83
CA MET A 204 -2.89 -11.92 -15.98
C MET A 204 -2.31 -12.37 -14.65
N PHE A 205 -1.59 -11.47 -14.01
CA PHE A 205 -1.32 -11.56 -12.59
C PHE A 205 -2.39 -10.78 -11.82
N GLU A 206 -2.94 -11.38 -10.76
CA GLU A 206 -3.94 -10.70 -9.92
C GLU A 206 -3.64 -10.98 -8.46
N GLN A 207 -4.00 -10.06 -7.60
CA GLN A 207 -3.90 -10.24 -6.16
C GLN A 207 -4.78 -11.41 -5.71
N MET A 208 -4.29 -12.22 -4.78
CA MET A 208 -4.94 -13.47 -4.38
C MET A 208 -6.42 -13.25 -3.99
N TYR A 209 -6.72 -12.22 -3.20
CA TYR A 209 -8.09 -11.95 -2.75
C TYR A 209 -9.06 -11.70 -3.91
N ALA A 210 -8.62 -11.07 -4.99
CA ALA A 210 -9.44 -10.77 -6.17
C ALA A 210 -9.52 -11.97 -7.13
N ALA A 211 -8.47 -12.79 -7.19
CA ALA A 211 -8.40 -14.00 -8.01
C ALA A 211 -9.26 -15.15 -7.47
N MET A 212 -9.27 -15.35 -6.14
CA MET A 212 -9.89 -16.50 -5.48
C MET A 212 -11.36 -16.76 -5.82
N PRO A 213 -12.26 -15.77 -5.89
CA PRO A 213 -13.66 -16.01 -6.26
C PRO A 213 -13.80 -16.66 -7.63
N SER A 214 -13.05 -16.19 -8.63
CA SER A 214 -13.10 -16.71 -10.01
C SER A 214 -12.43 -18.08 -10.14
N ILE A 215 -11.37 -18.34 -9.37
CA ILE A 215 -10.70 -19.64 -9.29
C ILE A 215 -11.62 -20.67 -8.65
N LYS A 216 -12.23 -20.35 -7.49
CA LYS A 216 -13.19 -21.23 -6.81
C LYS A 216 -14.44 -21.54 -7.65
N ALA A 217 -14.89 -20.56 -8.44
CA ALA A 217 -16.01 -20.74 -9.38
C ALA A 217 -15.62 -21.53 -10.65
N GLY A 218 -14.37 -21.97 -10.78
CA GLY A 218 -13.89 -22.73 -11.95
C GLY A 218 -13.85 -21.92 -13.25
N LYS A 219 -13.91 -20.58 -13.19
CA LYS A 219 -13.83 -19.71 -14.37
C LYS A 219 -12.38 -19.43 -14.78
N LEU A 220 -11.49 -19.33 -13.81
CA LEU A 220 -10.06 -19.10 -14.00
C LEU A 220 -9.25 -20.23 -13.36
N ARG A 221 -8.05 -20.45 -13.87
CA ARG A 221 -7.06 -21.41 -13.39
C ARG A 221 -5.82 -20.68 -12.94
N ALA A 222 -5.35 -20.98 -11.73
CA ALA A 222 -4.07 -20.52 -11.22
C ALA A 222 -2.94 -21.39 -11.78
N LEU A 223 -1.86 -20.79 -12.26
CA LEU A 223 -0.68 -21.48 -12.79
C LEU A 223 0.57 -21.30 -11.92
N GLY A 224 0.60 -20.27 -11.09
CA GLY A 224 1.72 -20.00 -10.20
C GLY A 224 1.46 -18.81 -9.28
N ILE A 225 2.23 -18.72 -8.19
CA ILE A 225 2.14 -17.65 -7.20
C ILE A 225 3.50 -16.95 -7.06
N THR A 226 3.47 -15.65 -6.88
CA THR A 226 4.69 -14.80 -6.89
C THR A 226 5.42 -14.72 -5.55
N SER A 227 4.92 -15.34 -4.49
CA SER A 227 5.64 -15.42 -3.20
C SER A 227 6.79 -16.43 -3.23
N LYS A 228 7.72 -16.29 -2.28
CA LYS A 228 8.82 -17.25 -2.08
C LYS A 228 8.33 -18.64 -1.67
N THR A 229 7.24 -18.68 -0.92
CA THR A 229 6.62 -19.90 -0.40
C THR A 229 5.20 -20.01 -0.92
N ARG A 230 4.68 -21.23 -0.98
CA ARG A 230 3.28 -21.48 -1.34
C ARG A 230 2.34 -20.87 -0.31
N ALA A 231 1.19 -20.40 -0.76
CA ALA A 231 0.19 -19.83 0.15
C ALA A 231 -0.66 -20.94 0.79
N ALA A 232 -0.98 -20.76 2.08
CA ALA A 232 -1.82 -21.70 2.82
C ALA A 232 -3.22 -21.91 2.19
N LEU A 233 -3.75 -20.89 1.52
CA LEU A 233 -5.05 -20.98 0.81
C LEU A 233 -5.00 -21.79 -0.50
N LEU A 234 -3.81 -21.99 -1.06
CA LEU A 234 -3.56 -22.76 -2.29
C LEU A 234 -2.27 -23.57 -2.14
N PRO A 235 -2.24 -24.58 -1.24
CA PRO A 235 -1.01 -25.31 -0.90
C PRO A 235 -0.45 -26.12 -2.08
N ASP A 236 -1.29 -26.48 -3.04
CA ASP A 236 -0.88 -27.22 -4.23
C ASP A 236 -0.39 -26.32 -5.37
N LEU A 237 -0.61 -24.99 -5.29
CA LEU A 237 -0.16 -24.06 -6.30
C LEU A 237 1.35 -23.79 -6.14
N PRO A 238 2.19 -24.16 -7.13
CA PRO A 238 3.62 -23.94 -7.04
C PRO A 238 3.96 -22.45 -7.15
N THR A 239 5.07 -22.05 -6.52
CA THR A 239 5.60 -20.71 -6.65
C THR A 239 6.25 -20.52 -8.04
N MET A 240 6.42 -19.25 -8.47
CA MET A 240 7.16 -18.93 -9.68
C MET A 240 8.62 -19.44 -9.57
N THR A 241 9.21 -19.33 -8.38
CA THR A 241 10.56 -19.84 -8.10
C THR A 241 10.68 -21.36 -8.27
N GLU A 242 9.73 -22.16 -7.73
CA GLU A 242 9.69 -23.61 -7.88
C GLU A 242 9.57 -24.02 -9.36
N GLN A 243 9.01 -23.17 -10.20
CA GLN A 243 8.82 -23.40 -11.63
C GLN A 243 9.94 -22.82 -12.51
N GLY A 244 11.05 -22.36 -11.91
CA GLY A 244 12.24 -21.87 -12.63
C GLY A 244 12.26 -20.37 -12.94
N PHE A 245 11.36 -19.59 -12.34
CA PHE A 245 11.23 -18.13 -12.52
C PHE A 245 11.49 -17.34 -11.23
N PRO A 246 12.67 -17.45 -10.58
CA PRO A 246 12.91 -16.83 -9.27
C PRO A 246 12.89 -15.30 -9.28
N THR A 247 13.08 -14.68 -10.45
CA THR A 247 13.01 -13.22 -10.60
C THR A 247 11.58 -12.69 -10.56
N VAL A 248 10.57 -13.54 -10.79
CA VAL A 248 9.14 -13.19 -10.75
C VAL A 248 8.61 -13.31 -9.32
N GLU A 249 9.31 -12.68 -8.39
CA GLU A 249 8.88 -12.53 -7.00
C GLU A 249 8.28 -11.14 -6.82
N VAL A 250 6.99 -11.06 -6.55
CA VAL A 250 6.27 -9.80 -6.35
C VAL A 250 5.35 -9.94 -5.16
N LEU A 251 5.50 -9.05 -4.20
CA LEU A 251 4.55 -8.87 -3.10
C LEU A 251 3.99 -7.46 -3.18
N ASN A 252 2.68 -7.36 -3.34
CA ASN A 252 2.01 -6.08 -3.15
C ASN A 252 1.85 -5.83 -1.66
N TRP A 253 2.12 -4.60 -1.21
CA TRP A 253 2.03 -4.25 0.20
C TRP A 253 1.31 -2.92 0.41
N GLN A 254 0.76 -2.77 1.59
CA GLN A 254 0.07 -1.58 2.07
C GLN A 254 0.55 -1.26 3.48
N GLY A 255 0.68 0.01 3.79
CA GLY A 255 1.14 0.46 5.10
C GLY A 255 0.52 1.79 5.53
N LEU A 256 0.60 2.07 6.81
CA LEU A 256 0.22 3.35 7.39
C LEU A 256 1.39 4.33 7.26
N VAL A 257 1.09 5.50 6.74
CA VAL A 257 2.05 6.59 6.56
C VAL A 257 1.46 7.92 7.01
N GLY A 258 2.32 8.89 7.21
CA GLY A 258 1.95 10.28 7.44
C GLY A 258 2.85 11.24 6.66
N PRO A 259 2.63 12.56 6.78
CA PRO A 259 3.46 13.57 6.15
C PRO A 259 4.85 13.65 6.81
N LYS A 260 5.81 14.22 6.09
CA LYS A 260 7.16 14.51 6.60
C LYS A 260 7.15 15.33 7.89
N GLY A 261 8.08 15.01 8.79
CA GLY A 261 8.35 15.83 9.97
C GLY A 261 7.39 15.58 11.14
N MET A 262 6.67 14.46 11.14
CA MET A 262 5.89 14.04 12.31
C MET A 262 6.80 13.87 13.55
N PRO A 263 6.39 14.37 14.75
CA PRO A 263 7.13 14.14 15.99
C PRO A 263 7.36 12.65 16.26
N ALA A 264 8.55 12.29 16.69
CA ALA A 264 8.93 10.88 16.93
C ALA A 264 7.98 10.17 17.91
N ASP A 265 7.57 10.85 18.99
CA ASP A 265 6.64 10.27 19.97
C ASP A 265 5.25 10.00 19.37
N LEU A 266 4.81 10.85 18.46
CA LEU A 266 3.55 10.67 17.74
C LEU A 266 3.62 9.48 16.78
N VAL A 267 4.73 9.34 16.04
CA VAL A 267 4.98 8.17 15.17
C VAL A 267 4.99 6.90 16.01
N LYS A 268 5.68 6.89 17.15
CA LYS A 268 5.73 5.76 18.08
C LYS A 268 4.35 5.38 18.62
N LEU A 269 3.55 6.38 19.01
CA LEU A 269 2.17 6.18 19.47
C LEU A 269 1.32 5.53 18.37
N LEU A 270 1.32 6.09 17.16
CA LEU A 270 0.53 5.58 16.02
C LEU A 270 1.00 4.18 15.59
N ASN A 271 2.30 3.93 15.62
CA ASN A 271 2.86 2.61 15.37
C ASN A 271 2.37 1.58 16.41
N ALA A 272 2.43 1.93 17.70
CA ALA A 272 1.96 1.04 18.76
C ALA A 272 0.44 0.74 18.65
N VAL A 273 -0.37 1.78 18.40
CA VAL A 273 -1.81 1.63 18.19
C VAL A 273 -2.11 0.79 16.95
N GLY A 274 -1.41 1.03 15.86
CA GLY A 274 -1.57 0.28 14.61
C GLY A 274 -1.17 -1.20 14.79
N ASN A 275 -0.03 -1.48 15.41
CA ASN A 275 0.40 -2.86 15.71
C ASN A 275 -0.63 -3.58 16.61
N LYS A 276 -1.18 -2.88 17.62
CA LYS A 276 -2.25 -3.42 18.44
C LYS A 276 -3.54 -3.68 17.64
N ALA A 277 -3.86 -2.80 16.70
CA ALA A 277 -5.02 -3.01 15.82
C ALA A 277 -4.86 -4.25 14.94
N LEU A 278 -3.66 -4.55 14.44
CA LEU A 278 -3.39 -5.76 13.65
C LEU A 278 -3.47 -7.05 14.46
N GLN A 279 -3.41 -6.97 15.80
CA GLN A 279 -3.62 -8.11 16.71
C GLN A 279 -5.11 -8.40 16.96
N ASP A 280 -6.01 -7.52 16.52
CA ASP A 280 -7.46 -7.80 16.58
C ASP A 280 -7.78 -9.04 15.74
N PRO A 281 -8.41 -10.09 16.33
CA PRO A 281 -8.62 -11.36 15.64
C PRO A 281 -9.47 -11.23 14.38
N ASP A 282 -10.48 -10.36 14.40
CA ASP A 282 -11.39 -10.16 13.27
C ASP A 282 -10.67 -9.46 12.10
N LEU A 283 -9.83 -8.45 12.41
CA LEU A 283 -9.01 -7.77 11.41
C LEU A 283 -7.94 -8.71 10.84
N SER A 284 -7.23 -9.43 11.69
CA SER A 284 -6.20 -10.39 11.29
C SER A 284 -6.79 -11.49 10.39
N GLN A 285 -7.96 -12.04 10.77
CA GLN A 285 -8.66 -13.03 9.96
C GLN A 285 -9.09 -12.46 8.59
N LYS A 286 -9.55 -11.22 8.52
CA LYS A 286 -9.88 -10.56 7.25
C LYS A 286 -8.67 -10.39 6.34
N ILE A 287 -7.49 -10.17 6.90
CA ILE A 287 -6.23 -10.09 6.13
C ILE A 287 -5.83 -11.49 5.61
N THR A 288 -5.74 -12.46 6.51
CA THR A 288 -5.22 -13.80 6.20
C THR A 288 -6.17 -14.61 5.31
N SER A 289 -7.50 -14.45 5.50
CA SER A 289 -8.49 -15.11 4.62
C SER A 289 -8.47 -14.61 3.17
N GLN A 290 -7.81 -13.48 2.92
CA GLN A 290 -7.56 -12.96 1.58
C GLN A 290 -6.21 -13.38 1.00
N GLY A 291 -5.45 -14.21 1.72
CA GLY A 291 -4.14 -14.69 1.29
C GLY A 291 -2.99 -13.70 1.50
N ASN A 292 -3.22 -12.67 2.30
CA ASN A 292 -2.19 -11.72 2.68
C ASN A 292 -1.59 -12.08 4.04
N ASP A 293 -0.31 -11.78 4.22
CA ASP A 293 0.33 -11.80 5.52
C ASP A 293 -0.03 -10.53 6.29
N VAL A 294 -0.34 -10.68 7.58
CA VAL A 294 -0.48 -9.55 8.49
C VAL A 294 0.89 -8.88 8.65
N GLY A 295 0.92 -7.57 8.52
CA GLY A 295 2.12 -6.76 8.66
C GLY A 295 2.50 -6.54 10.12
N GLY A 296 2.80 -5.31 10.45
CA GLY A 296 3.30 -4.86 11.74
C GLY A 296 4.76 -4.46 11.69
N GLY A 297 5.38 -4.39 12.86
CA GLY A 297 6.79 -4.03 12.99
C GLY A 297 7.01 -2.53 13.24
N THR A 298 8.26 -2.09 13.11
CA THR A 298 8.67 -0.72 13.42
C THR A 298 8.59 0.20 12.20
N PRO A 299 8.54 1.53 12.41
CA PRO A 299 8.61 2.50 11.32
C PRO A 299 9.86 2.34 10.46
N GLU A 300 11.00 2.03 11.10
CA GLU A 300 12.30 1.82 10.43
C GLU A 300 12.27 0.58 9.53
N ALA A 301 11.64 -0.50 9.96
CA ALA A 301 11.50 -1.72 9.16
C ALA A 301 10.64 -1.44 7.90
N PHE A 302 9.57 -0.66 8.04
CA PHE A 302 8.74 -0.29 6.91
C PHE A 302 9.47 0.70 5.97
N ALA A 303 10.21 1.67 6.52
CA ALA A 303 11.06 2.55 5.73
C ALA A 303 12.14 1.78 4.94
N ALA A 304 12.74 0.77 5.56
CA ALA A 304 13.74 -0.10 4.93
C ALA A 304 13.12 -0.89 3.77
N LEU A 305 11.89 -1.42 3.93
CA LEU A 305 11.16 -2.10 2.86
C LEU A 305 10.95 -1.16 1.65
N ILE A 306 10.43 0.06 1.88
CA ILE A 306 10.19 1.05 0.82
C ILE A 306 11.49 1.34 0.05
N LYS A 307 12.59 1.58 0.78
CA LYS A 307 13.90 1.88 0.18
C LYS A 307 14.52 0.70 -0.57
N ALA A 308 14.34 -0.52 -0.09
CA ALA A 308 14.87 -1.73 -0.73
C ALA A 308 14.13 -2.06 -2.05
N GLU A 309 12.83 -1.81 -2.11
CA GLU A 309 12.02 -2.05 -3.31
C GLU A 309 12.33 -1.07 -4.44
N ALA A 310 12.64 0.19 -4.13
CA ALA A 310 12.79 1.24 -5.14
C ALA A 310 13.83 0.95 -6.24
N PRO A 311 15.10 0.58 -5.95
CA PRO A 311 16.07 0.28 -6.99
C PRO A 311 15.72 -0.97 -7.79
N ARG A 312 15.07 -1.95 -7.16
CA ARG A 312 14.58 -3.16 -7.82
C ARG A 312 13.55 -2.79 -8.90
N TRP A 313 12.54 -2.02 -8.55
CA TRP A 313 11.50 -1.61 -9.49
C TRP A 313 12.02 -0.63 -10.56
N ALA A 314 12.94 0.27 -10.22
CA ALA A 314 13.60 1.10 -11.21
C ALA A 314 14.37 0.27 -12.25
N LYS A 315 14.98 -0.86 -11.84
CA LYS A 315 15.61 -1.80 -12.77
C LYS A 315 14.56 -2.48 -13.67
N VAL A 316 13.45 -2.97 -13.09
CA VAL A 316 12.36 -3.62 -13.86
C VAL A 316 11.80 -2.68 -14.91
N VAL A 317 11.50 -1.43 -14.55
CA VAL A 317 10.96 -0.40 -15.46
C VAL A 317 11.93 -0.16 -16.62
N ARG A 318 13.23 -0.05 -16.37
CA ARG A 318 14.25 0.13 -17.41
C ARG A 318 14.37 -1.10 -18.32
N ASP A 319 14.50 -2.30 -17.73
CA ASP A 319 14.70 -3.54 -18.48
C ASP A 319 13.49 -3.88 -19.36
N ALA A 320 12.28 -3.60 -18.87
CA ALA A 320 11.05 -3.76 -19.61
C ALA A 320 10.76 -2.62 -20.59
N LYS A 321 11.66 -1.62 -20.69
CA LYS A 321 11.50 -0.43 -21.57
C LYS A 321 10.14 0.26 -21.40
N ILE A 322 9.62 0.27 -20.17
CA ILE A 322 8.37 0.95 -19.86
C ILE A 322 8.63 2.45 -19.93
N GLU A 323 8.01 3.12 -20.89
CA GLU A 323 8.16 4.57 -21.06
C GLU A 323 7.54 5.32 -19.88
N PRO A 324 8.27 6.25 -19.24
CA PRO A 324 7.72 7.09 -18.19
C PRO A 324 6.62 8.01 -18.70
N GLU A 325 5.48 8.02 -17.99
CA GLU A 325 4.34 8.92 -18.23
C GLU A 325 4.61 10.38 -17.80
#